data_a0fe477c79f77ab79a2edfa31fe05bdf
#
_entry.id   a0fe477c79f77ab79a2edfa31fe05bdf
#
_cell.length_a   1.000
_cell.length_b   1.000
_cell.length_c   1.000
_cell.angle_alpha   90.00
_cell.angle_beta   90.00
_cell.angle_gamma   90.00
#
_symmetry.space_group_name_H-M   'P 1'
#
loop_
_entity.id
_entity.type
_entity.pdbx_description
1 polymer ?
#
loop_
_entity_poly.entity_id
_entity_poly.type
_entity_poly.pdbx_seq_one_letter_code
_entity_poly.pdbx_strand_id
1 'polypeptide(L)'
;MKNNGNRPLVALSHVSAGYGRGPVVRDISACVMPGDFIVLRGGNGSGKSTLLRLMAGLLRPGEGGLTRRDGLRTGYLPQHRTIDRTFPVTVRQVVLSGMASRHAWWRRCPAPLCADAEALMERLGLADLATRPIEALSGGQWQRTLIARALAGRPDLLLLDEPETHLDADTRTLLYGLLREEAEERAVVMVSHENEKTGDGHGRTVWHMEDGVLTAAPVPHL
;
A
#
# COMPACT_ATOMS: atom_id res chain seq x y z
N MET A 1 -7.22 -3.19 29.77
CA MET A 1 -6.97 -3.64 28.39
C MET A 1 -8.01 -2.97 27.51
N LYS A 2 -7.62 -1.98 26.67
CA LYS A 2 -8.55 -1.26 25.79
C LYS A 2 -8.89 -2.18 24.62
N ASN A 3 -10.18 -2.42 24.43
CA ASN A 3 -10.76 -3.23 23.35
C ASN A 3 -10.46 -2.58 21.98
N ASN A 4 -9.26 -2.86 21.43
CA ASN A 4 -8.76 -2.21 20.20
C ASN A 4 -9.20 -2.93 18.90
N GLY A 5 -9.91 -4.07 19.03
CA GLY A 5 -10.28 -4.93 17.92
C GLY A 5 -11.45 -4.42 17.04
N ASN A 6 -12.19 -3.42 17.50
CA ASN A 6 -13.43 -2.99 16.83
C ASN A 6 -13.39 -1.54 16.28
N ARG A 7 -12.19 -0.91 16.24
CA ARG A 7 -12.06 0.43 15.66
C ARG A 7 -11.40 0.37 14.29
N PRO A 8 -11.93 1.07 13.28
CA PRO A 8 -11.34 1.11 11.96
C PRO A 8 -9.90 1.66 12.00
N LEU A 9 -9.05 1.18 11.09
CA LEU A 9 -7.73 1.74 10.83
C LEU A 9 -7.87 3.10 10.15
N VAL A 10 -8.78 3.17 9.18
CA VAL A 10 -9.15 4.37 8.43
C VAL A 10 -10.66 4.40 8.29
N ALA A 11 -11.29 5.55 8.51
CA ALA A 11 -12.69 5.80 8.23
C ALA A 11 -12.84 7.09 7.41
N LEU A 12 -13.60 7.00 6.35
CA LEU A 12 -14.01 8.12 5.50
C LEU A 12 -15.50 8.33 5.66
N SER A 13 -15.94 9.57 5.84
CA SER A 13 -17.32 9.97 5.98
C SER A 13 -17.61 11.13 5.04
N HIS A 14 -18.36 10.88 3.97
CA HIS A 14 -18.73 11.87 2.95
C HIS A 14 -17.54 12.65 2.38
N VAL A 15 -16.41 11.95 2.13
CA VAL A 15 -15.15 12.57 1.70
C VAL A 15 -15.18 12.89 0.21
N SER A 16 -14.92 14.18 -0.11
CA SER A 16 -14.59 14.63 -1.47
C SER A 16 -13.19 15.23 -1.49
N ALA A 17 -12.38 14.89 -2.51
CA ALA A 17 -11.02 15.38 -2.64
C ALA A 17 -10.52 15.40 -4.09
N GLY A 18 -9.54 16.28 -4.36
CA GLY A 18 -8.91 16.43 -5.68
C GLY A 18 -7.67 17.32 -5.65
N TYR A 19 -7.18 17.72 -6.82
CA TYR A 19 -5.91 18.44 -7.02
C TYR A 19 -6.12 19.85 -7.61
N GLY A 20 -7.09 20.62 -7.11
CA GLY A 20 -7.26 22.04 -7.43
C GLY A 20 -8.28 22.39 -8.54
N ARG A 21 -8.62 21.48 -9.47
CA ARG A 21 -9.62 21.71 -10.54
C ARG A 21 -10.98 21.01 -10.28
N GLY A 22 -11.30 20.77 -9.03
CA GLY A 22 -12.50 20.04 -8.62
C GLY A 22 -12.18 18.66 -8.02
N PRO A 23 -13.18 18.02 -7.41
CA PRO A 23 -12.99 16.74 -6.76
C PRO A 23 -12.80 15.61 -7.78
N VAL A 24 -11.76 14.79 -7.56
CA VAL A 24 -11.49 13.54 -8.28
C VAL A 24 -12.25 12.39 -7.63
N VAL A 25 -12.40 12.41 -6.30
CA VAL A 25 -13.26 11.51 -5.53
C VAL A 25 -14.37 12.30 -4.88
N ARG A 26 -15.57 11.74 -4.84
CA ARG A 26 -16.80 12.44 -4.45
C ARG A 26 -17.61 11.60 -3.48
N ASP A 27 -17.98 12.19 -2.36
CA ASP A 27 -18.91 11.63 -1.37
C ASP A 27 -18.58 10.20 -0.95
N ILE A 28 -17.28 9.91 -0.71
CA ILE A 28 -16.83 8.59 -0.32
C ILE A 28 -17.11 8.36 1.17
N SER A 29 -17.88 7.30 1.46
CA SER A 29 -18.05 6.77 2.83
C SER A 29 -17.61 5.33 2.85
N ALA A 30 -16.54 5.02 3.61
CA ALA A 30 -15.94 3.69 3.69
C ALA A 30 -15.08 3.54 4.95
N CYS A 31 -14.85 2.32 5.38
CA CYS A 31 -13.90 2.03 6.45
C CYS A 31 -13.01 0.84 6.12
N VAL A 32 -11.80 0.86 6.64
CA VAL A 32 -10.84 -0.25 6.59
C VAL A 32 -10.61 -0.75 8.01
N MET A 33 -10.92 -2.03 8.23
CA MET A 33 -10.76 -2.69 9.53
C MET A 33 -9.43 -3.44 9.60
N PRO A 34 -8.92 -3.74 10.80
CA PRO A 34 -7.81 -4.68 10.96
C PRO A 34 -8.13 -6.04 10.31
N GLY A 35 -7.19 -6.56 9.50
CA GLY A 35 -7.35 -7.84 8.81
C GLY A 35 -8.15 -7.79 7.51
N ASP A 36 -8.63 -6.61 7.08
CA ASP A 36 -9.29 -6.49 5.78
C ASP A 36 -8.32 -6.76 4.63
N PHE A 37 -8.79 -7.53 3.64
CA PHE A 37 -8.15 -7.62 2.32
C PHE A 37 -9.10 -7.05 1.27
N ILE A 38 -8.80 -5.82 0.83
CA ILE A 38 -9.66 -5.07 -0.09
C ILE A 38 -8.99 -4.95 -1.45
N VAL A 39 -9.70 -5.33 -2.51
CA VAL A 39 -9.30 -5.11 -3.89
C VAL A 39 -10.13 -3.98 -4.49
N LEU A 40 -9.48 -2.87 -4.80
CA LEU A 40 -10.10 -1.70 -5.40
C LEU A 40 -10.02 -1.79 -6.92
N ARG A 41 -11.16 -1.86 -7.58
CA ARG A 41 -11.31 -1.96 -9.04
C ARG A 41 -11.95 -0.72 -9.63
N GLY A 42 -11.76 -0.52 -10.93
CA GLY A 42 -12.37 0.58 -11.69
C GLY A 42 -11.53 0.99 -12.89
N GLY A 43 -12.09 1.79 -13.78
CA GLY A 43 -11.41 2.31 -14.97
C GLY A 43 -10.23 3.24 -14.64
N ASN A 44 -9.40 3.52 -15.66
CA ASN A 44 -8.34 4.52 -15.52
C ASN A 44 -8.97 5.90 -15.28
N GLY A 45 -8.40 6.67 -14.36
CA GLY A 45 -8.94 7.98 -14.00
C GLY A 45 -10.13 7.96 -13.03
N SER A 46 -10.64 6.80 -12.61
CA SER A 46 -11.78 6.71 -11.69
C SER A 46 -11.50 7.20 -10.25
N GLY A 47 -10.25 7.55 -9.91
CA GLY A 47 -9.88 8.10 -8.60
C GLY A 47 -9.24 7.12 -7.62
N LYS A 48 -8.94 5.86 -8.00
CA LYS A 48 -8.35 4.82 -7.14
C LYS A 48 -7.09 5.27 -6.42
N SER A 49 -6.11 5.78 -7.16
CA SER A 49 -4.85 6.29 -6.58
C SER A 49 -5.09 7.49 -5.64
N THR A 50 -6.11 8.31 -5.92
CA THR A 50 -6.51 9.43 -5.06
C THR A 50 -7.08 8.92 -3.74
N LEU A 51 -7.92 7.88 -3.79
CA LEU A 51 -8.45 7.22 -2.59
C LEU A 51 -7.33 6.59 -1.75
N LEU A 52 -6.38 5.88 -2.38
CA LEU A 52 -5.22 5.35 -1.65
C LEU A 52 -4.40 6.46 -0.97
N ARG A 53 -4.18 7.59 -1.65
CA ARG A 53 -3.45 8.74 -1.08
C ARG A 53 -4.18 9.39 0.11
N LEU A 54 -5.50 9.45 0.06
CA LEU A 54 -6.32 9.87 1.21
C LEU A 54 -6.13 8.92 2.39
N MET A 55 -6.27 7.62 2.18
CA MET A 55 -6.07 6.61 3.22
C MET A 55 -4.65 6.63 3.79
N ALA A 56 -3.64 6.88 2.93
CA ALA A 56 -2.25 7.04 3.34
C ALA A 56 -1.99 8.32 4.16
N GLY A 57 -2.91 9.30 4.14
CA GLY A 57 -2.72 10.61 4.75
C GLY A 57 -1.81 11.52 3.92
N LEU A 58 -1.58 11.19 2.64
CA LEU A 58 -0.79 11.98 1.69
C LEU A 58 -1.62 13.05 0.97
N LEU A 59 -2.94 12.96 1.06
CA LEU A 59 -3.89 13.94 0.56
C LEU A 59 -4.88 14.26 1.67
N ARG A 60 -5.23 15.53 1.81
CA ARG A 60 -6.28 15.96 2.75
C ARG A 60 -7.63 15.99 2.03
N PRO A 61 -8.73 15.62 2.71
CA PRO A 61 -10.07 15.82 2.18
C PRO A 61 -10.33 17.32 1.97
N GLY A 62 -11.03 17.64 0.89
CA GLY A 62 -11.58 18.98 0.67
C GLY A 62 -12.90 19.16 1.39
N GLU A 63 -13.68 18.07 1.49
CA GLU A 63 -14.96 18.01 2.20
C GLU A 63 -15.09 16.68 2.92
N GLY A 64 -15.98 16.61 3.91
CA GLY A 64 -16.21 15.41 4.72
C GLY A 64 -15.17 15.19 5.79
N GLY A 65 -15.15 13.99 6.37
CA GLY A 65 -14.28 13.59 7.48
C GLY A 65 -13.40 12.40 7.16
N LEU A 66 -12.09 12.51 7.41
CA LEU A 66 -11.14 11.41 7.35
C LEU A 66 -10.53 11.20 8.73
N THR A 67 -10.76 10.01 9.30
CA THR A 67 -10.17 9.61 10.57
C THR A 67 -9.20 8.48 10.32
N ARG A 68 -8.00 8.58 10.88
CA ARG A 68 -6.98 7.52 10.91
C ARG A 68 -6.68 7.17 12.35
N ARG A 69 -6.55 5.89 12.66
CA ARG A 69 -6.21 5.43 14.01
C ARG A 69 -4.90 6.06 14.48
N ASP A 70 -4.85 6.50 15.72
CA ASP A 70 -3.64 7.07 16.31
C ASP A 70 -2.49 6.06 16.26
N GLY A 71 -1.32 6.52 15.82
CA GLY A 71 -0.14 5.69 15.67
C GLY A 71 -0.20 4.68 14.50
N LEU A 72 -1.18 4.77 13.60
CA LEU A 72 -1.32 3.90 12.42
C LEU A 72 -0.07 3.97 11.55
N ARG A 73 0.62 2.84 11.42
CA ARG A 73 1.74 2.68 10.49
C ARG A 73 1.17 2.25 9.14
N THR A 74 1.49 3.03 8.11
CA THR A 74 1.02 2.76 6.75
C THR A 74 2.21 2.49 5.83
N GLY A 75 2.20 1.35 5.14
CA GLY A 75 3.06 1.07 3.99
C GLY A 75 2.34 1.51 2.72
N TYR A 76 3.00 2.29 1.87
CA TYR A 76 2.41 2.75 0.63
C TYR A 76 3.32 2.47 -0.56
N LEU A 77 2.81 1.73 -1.52
CA LEU A 77 3.39 1.52 -2.83
C LEU A 77 2.65 2.42 -3.83
N PRO A 78 3.24 3.53 -4.29
CA PRO A 78 2.64 4.36 -5.32
C PRO A 78 2.78 3.72 -6.70
N GLN A 79 1.97 4.18 -7.65
CA GLN A 79 2.10 3.79 -9.05
C GLN A 79 3.53 4.04 -9.56
N HIS A 80 4.09 3.08 -10.27
CA HIS A 80 5.50 2.99 -10.67
C HIS A 80 6.07 4.27 -11.35
N ARG A 81 5.25 5.03 -12.06
CA ARG A 81 5.68 6.21 -12.86
C ARG A 81 6.06 7.44 -12.03
N THR A 82 5.84 7.44 -10.71
CA THR A 82 5.99 8.62 -9.86
C THR A 82 7.34 8.71 -9.15
N ILE A 83 8.21 7.70 -9.26
CA ILE A 83 9.49 7.65 -8.54
C ILE A 83 10.65 7.81 -9.50
N ASP A 84 11.45 8.86 -9.27
CA ASP A 84 12.69 9.11 -10.01
C ASP A 84 13.75 8.07 -9.63
N ARG A 85 14.24 7.33 -10.64
CA ARG A 85 15.26 6.28 -10.48
C ARG A 85 16.68 6.80 -10.66
N THR A 86 16.86 8.05 -11.05
CA THR A 86 18.19 8.65 -11.25
C THR A 86 18.87 9.03 -9.92
N PHE A 87 18.13 8.97 -8.81
CA PHE A 87 18.69 9.26 -7.50
C PHE A 87 19.73 8.21 -7.09
N PRO A 88 20.95 8.60 -6.66
CA PRO A 88 22.08 7.69 -6.44
C PRO A 88 21.94 6.92 -5.11
N VAL A 89 20.99 6.01 -5.03
CA VAL A 89 20.76 5.13 -3.86
C VAL A 89 20.75 3.68 -4.27
N THR A 90 21.05 2.81 -3.32
CA THR A 90 21.02 1.36 -3.48
C THR A 90 19.68 0.76 -3.10
N VAL A 91 19.41 -0.48 -3.53
CA VAL A 91 18.23 -1.26 -3.13
C VAL A 91 18.06 -1.28 -1.62
N ARG A 92 19.11 -1.61 -0.88
CA ARG A 92 19.10 -1.63 0.61
C ARG A 92 18.68 -0.30 1.20
N GLN A 93 19.17 0.82 0.69
CA GLN A 93 18.81 2.15 1.19
C GLN A 93 17.34 2.48 0.92
N VAL A 94 16.81 2.09 -0.24
CA VAL A 94 15.38 2.25 -0.54
C VAL A 94 14.53 1.41 0.41
N VAL A 95 14.87 0.15 0.64
CA VAL A 95 14.12 -0.73 1.56
C VAL A 95 14.16 -0.17 2.98
N LEU A 96 15.35 0.21 3.48
CA LEU A 96 15.51 0.80 4.82
C LEU A 96 14.74 2.12 4.98
N SER A 97 14.54 2.90 3.91
CA SER A 97 13.73 4.13 3.96
C SER A 97 12.28 3.86 4.35
N GLY A 98 11.75 2.66 4.07
CA GLY A 98 10.42 2.23 4.51
C GLY A 98 10.28 2.10 6.03
N MET A 99 11.39 2.01 6.74
CA MET A 99 11.42 1.94 8.20
C MET A 99 11.44 3.32 8.89
N ALA A 100 11.31 4.42 8.15
CA ALA A 100 11.40 5.78 8.70
C ALA A 100 10.38 6.07 9.81
N SER A 101 9.23 5.38 9.82
CA SER A 101 8.24 5.45 10.90
C SER A 101 8.70 4.77 12.20
N ARG A 102 9.71 3.90 12.13
CA ARG A 102 10.25 3.14 13.28
C ARG A 102 11.62 3.64 13.71
N HIS A 103 12.34 4.32 12.83
CA HIS A 103 13.71 4.77 13.06
C HIS A 103 14.04 6.01 12.21
N ALA A 104 14.69 6.98 12.80
CA ALA A 104 15.14 8.18 12.09
C ALA A 104 16.18 7.80 11.03
N TRP A 105 15.90 8.11 9.76
CA TRP A 105 16.70 7.71 8.60
C TRP A 105 18.16 8.20 8.62
N TRP A 106 18.45 9.27 9.39
CA TRP A 106 19.82 9.81 9.57
C TRP A 106 20.61 9.13 10.69
N ARG A 107 20.01 8.21 11.44
CA ARG A 107 20.70 7.42 12.45
C ARG A 107 21.16 6.09 11.85
N ARG A 108 22.24 5.53 12.41
CA ARG A 108 22.67 4.19 12.05
C ARG A 108 21.54 3.19 12.34
N CYS A 109 21.16 2.41 11.32
CA CYS A 109 20.12 1.41 11.46
C CYS A 109 20.44 0.42 12.58
N PRO A 110 19.58 0.21 13.58
CA PRO A 110 19.77 -0.80 14.60
C PRO A 110 19.85 -2.21 13.97
N ALA A 111 20.76 -3.05 14.50
CA ALA A 111 20.98 -4.39 13.96
C ALA A 111 19.71 -5.23 13.76
N PRO A 112 18.72 -5.25 14.69
CA PRO A 112 17.47 -5.99 14.47
C PRO A 112 16.65 -5.48 13.27
N LEU A 113 16.61 -4.16 13.05
CA LEU A 113 15.88 -3.58 11.91
C LEU A 113 16.59 -3.87 10.60
N CYS A 114 17.92 -3.84 10.58
CA CYS A 114 18.67 -4.23 9.40
C CYS A 114 18.46 -5.71 9.06
N ALA A 115 18.43 -6.59 10.04
CA ALA A 115 18.14 -8.01 9.85
C ALA A 115 16.72 -8.25 9.28
N ASP A 116 15.71 -7.53 9.81
CA ASP A 116 14.34 -7.57 9.26
C ASP A 116 14.32 -7.17 7.77
N ALA A 117 15.06 -6.11 7.39
CA ALA A 117 15.15 -5.67 6.00
C ALA A 117 15.88 -6.67 5.11
N GLU A 118 16.94 -7.31 5.62
CA GLU A 118 17.68 -8.33 4.88
C GLU A 118 16.84 -9.58 4.63
N ALA A 119 16.13 -10.07 5.65
CA ALA A 119 15.20 -11.20 5.50
C ALA A 119 14.09 -10.89 4.49
N LEU A 120 13.56 -9.67 4.50
CA LEU A 120 12.55 -9.24 3.53
C LEU A 120 13.11 -9.16 2.11
N MET A 121 14.33 -8.66 1.93
CA MET A 121 15.01 -8.64 0.64
C MET A 121 15.27 -10.06 0.12
N GLU A 122 15.65 -10.99 0.99
CA GLU A 122 15.83 -12.41 0.63
C GLU A 122 14.51 -13.03 0.13
N ARG A 123 13.41 -12.87 0.87
CA ARG A 123 12.07 -13.34 0.49
C ARG A 123 11.60 -12.81 -0.87
N LEU A 124 12.03 -11.60 -1.25
CA LEU A 124 11.69 -10.96 -2.52
C LEU A 124 12.74 -11.15 -3.62
N GLY A 125 13.78 -11.99 -3.38
CA GLY A 125 14.86 -12.25 -4.34
C GLY A 125 15.66 -10.99 -4.69
N LEU A 126 15.97 -10.16 -3.69
CA LEU A 126 16.72 -8.91 -3.80
C LEU A 126 18.05 -8.95 -3.05
N ALA A 127 18.40 -10.05 -2.37
CA ALA A 127 19.58 -10.15 -1.52
C ALA A 127 20.86 -9.81 -2.29
N ASP A 128 21.06 -10.42 -3.47
CA ASP A 128 22.24 -10.20 -4.34
C ASP A 128 22.26 -8.81 -4.97
N LEU A 129 21.14 -8.09 -4.92
CA LEU A 129 20.96 -6.76 -5.48
C LEU A 129 21.06 -5.66 -4.42
N ALA A 130 21.25 -6.00 -3.14
CA ALA A 130 21.15 -5.07 -2.02
C ALA A 130 22.06 -3.83 -2.15
N THR A 131 23.24 -3.98 -2.71
CA THR A 131 24.22 -2.89 -2.93
C THR A 131 24.11 -2.25 -4.32
N ARG A 132 23.23 -2.79 -5.20
CA ARG A 132 23.10 -2.30 -6.57
C ARG A 132 22.37 -0.95 -6.60
N PRO A 133 22.84 0.02 -7.42
CA PRO A 133 22.10 1.26 -7.65
C PRO A 133 20.74 1.00 -8.29
N ILE A 134 19.73 1.75 -7.89
CA ILE A 134 18.34 1.54 -8.36
C ILE A 134 18.15 1.83 -9.86
N GLU A 135 18.98 2.69 -10.44
CA GLU A 135 18.99 2.98 -11.88
C GLU A 135 19.29 1.76 -12.74
N ALA A 136 20.12 0.83 -12.21
CA ALA A 136 20.58 -0.38 -12.89
C ALA A 136 19.61 -1.58 -12.75
N LEU A 137 18.44 -1.39 -12.12
CA LEU A 137 17.45 -2.45 -11.92
C LEU A 137 16.54 -2.60 -13.13
N SER A 138 16.12 -3.85 -13.42
CA SER A 138 15.00 -4.10 -14.31
C SER A 138 13.67 -3.58 -13.71
N GLY A 139 12.61 -3.45 -14.53
CA GLY A 139 11.30 -3.04 -14.04
C GLY A 139 10.78 -3.92 -12.91
N GLY A 140 10.87 -5.25 -13.04
CA GLY A 140 10.44 -6.20 -12.02
C GLY A 140 11.31 -6.17 -10.75
N GLN A 141 12.63 -5.99 -10.87
CA GLN A 141 13.52 -5.81 -9.71
C GLN A 141 13.18 -4.54 -8.94
N TRP A 142 12.92 -3.46 -9.67
CA TRP A 142 12.50 -2.20 -9.07
C TRP A 142 11.15 -2.33 -8.36
N GLN A 143 10.17 -2.97 -8.99
CA GLN A 143 8.85 -3.19 -8.40
C GLN A 143 8.95 -3.98 -7.09
N ARG A 144 9.73 -5.08 -7.08
CA ARG A 144 9.99 -5.86 -5.86
C ARG A 144 10.67 -5.02 -4.77
N THR A 145 11.60 -4.12 -5.15
CA THR A 145 12.26 -3.20 -4.23
C THR A 145 11.25 -2.24 -3.57
N LEU A 146 10.29 -1.73 -4.33
CA LEU A 146 9.24 -0.85 -3.80
C LEU A 146 8.26 -1.60 -2.88
N ILE A 147 7.94 -2.86 -3.19
CA ILE A 147 7.14 -3.73 -2.33
C ILE A 147 7.89 -3.99 -1.01
N ALA A 148 9.18 -4.33 -1.08
CA ALA A 148 10.02 -4.49 0.11
C ALA A 148 10.01 -3.21 0.97
N ARG A 149 10.18 -2.04 0.36
CA ARG A 149 10.10 -0.75 1.06
C ARG A 149 8.76 -0.55 1.77
N ALA A 150 7.64 -0.86 1.11
CA ALA A 150 6.31 -0.68 1.70
C ALA A 150 6.08 -1.60 2.92
N LEU A 151 6.66 -2.80 2.90
CA LEU A 151 6.56 -3.80 3.97
C LEU A 151 7.56 -3.58 5.11
N ALA A 152 8.73 -2.98 4.84
CA ALA A 152 9.85 -2.87 5.78
C ALA A 152 9.48 -2.21 7.12
N GLY A 153 8.54 -1.25 7.11
CA GLY A 153 8.02 -0.60 8.31
C GLY A 153 7.14 -1.46 9.20
N ARG A 154 6.87 -2.73 8.85
CA ARG A 154 5.85 -3.58 9.47
C ARG A 154 4.54 -2.79 9.64
N PRO A 155 3.91 -2.34 8.54
CA PRO A 155 2.72 -1.49 8.61
C PRO A 155 1.52 -2.25 9.20
N ASP A 156 0.59 -1.50 9.81
CA ASP A 156 -0.73 -2.01 10.21
C ASP A 156 -1.70 -1.98 9.02
N LEU A 157 -1.43 -1.08 8.05
CA LEU A 157 -2.19 -0.91 6.81
C LEU A 157 -1.23 -0.85 5.62
N LEU A 158 -1.38 -1.77 4.67
CA LEU A 158 -0.61 -1.81 3.42
C LEU A 158 -1.50 -1.33 2.26
N LEU A 159 -1.06 -0.29 1.58
CA LEU A 159 -1.75 0.32 0.45
C LEU A 159 -0.90 0.13 -0.81
N LEU A 160 -1.44 -0.53 -1.83
CA LEU A 160 -0.70 -0.92 -3.03
C LEU A 160 -1.41 -0.43 -4.30
N ASP A 161 -0.75 0.40 -5.08
CA ASP A 161 -1.26 0.93 -6.34
C ASP A 161 -0.66 0.16 -7.52
N GLU A 162 -1.41 -0.80 -8.08
CA GLU A 162 -1.02 -1.69 -9.17
C GLU A 162 0.30 -2.44 -8.90
N PRO A 163 0.41 -3.23 -7.80
CA PRO A 163 1.66 -3.85 -7.40
C PRO A 163 2.17 -4.91 -8.40
N GLU A 164 1.29 -5.48 -9.24
CA GLU A 164 1.59 -6.50 -10.24
C GLU A 164 2.21 -5.95 -11.54
N THR A 165 2.23 -4.64 -11.72
CA THR A 165 2.74 -4.01 -12.94
C THR A 165 4.22 -4.32 -13.16
N HIS A 166 4.61 -4.71 -14.39
CA HIS A 166 5.95 -5.12 -14.80
C HIS A 166 6.47 -6.44 -14.17
N LEU A 167 5.63 -7.20 -13.50
CA LEU A 167 5.99 -8.53 -13.00
C LEU A 167 5.63 -9.61 -14.02
N ASP A 168 6.51 -10.59 -14.17
CA ASP A 168 6.20 -11.85 -14.86
C ASP A 168 5.21 -12.70 -14.04
N ALA A 169 4.68 -13.77 -14.65
CA ALA A 169 3.65 -14.60 -14.03
C ALA A 169 4.13 -15.26 -12.71
N ASP A 170 5.37 -15.72 -12.67
CA ASP A 170 5.93 -16.41 -11.50
C ASP A 170 6.12 -15.41 -10.34
N THR A 171 6.72 -14.27 -10.61
CA THR A 171 6.91 -13.20 -9.62
C THR A 171 5.56 -12.66 -9.11
N ARG A 172 4.55 -12.60 -9.98
CA ARG A 172 3.19 -12.20 -9.60
C ARG A 172 2.56 -13.21 -8.64
N THR A 173 2.71 -14.51 -8.93
CA THR A 173 2.24 -15.59 -8.04
C THR A 173 2.88 -15.49 -6.65
N LEU A 174 4.20 -15.25 -6.61
CA LEU A 174 4.92 -15.02 -5.36
C LEU A 174 4.41 -13.79 -4.61
N LEU A 175 4.16 -12.69 -5.32
CA LEU A 175 3.61 -11.46 -4.73
C LEU A 175 2.24 -11.74 -4.07
N TYR A 176 1.33 -12.41 -4.77
CA TYR A 176 0.01 -12.69 -4.20
C TYR A 176 0.09 -13.68 -3.02
N GLY A 177 1.01 -14.63 -3.03
CA GLY A 177 1.31 -15.48 -1.88
C GLY A 177 1.76 -14.66 -0.67
N LEU A 178 2.74 -13.77 -0.87
CA LEU A 178 3.23 -12.85 0.16
C LEU A 178 2.10 -11.97 0.70
N LEU A 179 1.27 -11.37 -0.16
CA LEU A 179 0.17 -10.49 0.28
C LEU A 179 -0.91 -11.24 1.07
N ARG A 180 -1.11 -12.53 0.82
CA ARG A 180 -2.01 -13.36 1.64
C ARG A 180 -1.45 -13.58 3.04
N GLU A 181 -0.17 -13.93 3.15
CA GLU A 181 0.50 -14.08 4.45
C GLU A 181 0.46 -12.76 5.23
N GLU A 182 0.75 -11.64 4.56
CA GLU A 182 0.70 -10.32 5.18
C GLU A 182 -0.71 -9.94 5.66
N ALA A 183 -1.75 -10.37 4.95
CA ALA A 183 -3.15 -10.09 5.32
C ALA A 183 -3.61 -10.81 6.59
N GLU A 184 -2.92 -11.84 7.04
CA GLU A 184 -3.22 -12.49 8.33
C GLU A 184 -2.88 -11.58 9.53
N GLU A 185 -1.91 -10.67 9.35
CA GLU A 185 -1.43 -9.80 10.42
C GLU A 185 -1.86 -8.33 10.28
N ARG A 186 -2.26 -7.89 9.07
CA ARG A 186 -2.51 -6.48 8.75
C ARG A 186 -3.60 -6.30 7.71
N ALA A 187 -4.13 -5.09 7.61
CA ALA A 187 -5.05 -4.78 6.52
C ALA A 187 -4.27 -4.51 5.23
N VAL A 188 -4.83 -4.99 4.11
CA VAL A 188 -4.29 -4.78 2.75
C VAL A 188 -5.37 -4.15 1.88
N VAL A 189 -5.05 -3.03 1.24
CA VAL A 189 -5.89 -2.42 0.19
C VAL A 189 -5.04 -2.31 -1.07
N MET A 190 -5.44 -2.99 -2.13
CA MET A 190 -4.71 -2.97 -3.39
C MET A 190 -5.59 -2.58 -4.57
N VAL A 191 -5.05 -1.75 -5.46
CA VAL A 191 -5.62 -1.52 -6.78
C VAL A 191 -5.14 -2.61 -7.70
N SER A 192 -6.06 -3.31 -8.37
CA SER A 192 -5.75 -4.30 -9.41
C SER A 192 -6.71 -4.19 -10.57
N HIS A 193 -6.17 -4.37 -11.79
CA HIS A 193 -6.94 -4.42 -13.04
C HIS A 193 -7.26 -5.85 -13.46
N GLU A 194 -6.65 -6.84 -12.83
CA GLU A 194 -6.85 -8.23 -13.24
C GLU A 194 -8.21 -8.76 -12.83
N ASN A 195 -8.94 -9.25 -13.82
CA ASN A 195 -10.19 -10.03 -13.64
C ASN A 195 -9.89 -11.44 -13.11
N GLU A 196 -8.80 -11.62 -12.37
CA GLU A 196 -8.42 -12.94 -12.01
C GLU A 196 -9.39 -13.59 -11.02
N LYS A 197 -9.81 -14.74 -11.44
CA LYS A 197 -10.02 -15.97 -10.67
C LYS A 197 -8.85 -16.27 -9.72
N THR A 198 -8.35 -15.30 -8.98
CA THR A 198 -7.46 -15.54 -7.85
C THR A 198 -8.32 -16.12 -6.75
N GLY A 199 -8.50 -17.44 -6.83
CA GLY A 199 -9.08 -18.35 -5.89
C GLY A 199 -10.15 -17.77 -4.96
N ASP A 200 -11.39 -18.11 -5.23
CA ASP A 200 -12.49 -18.03 -4.30
C ASP A 200 -12.09 -18.67 -2.97
N GLY A 201 -11.96 -17.86 -1.95
CA GLY A 201 -11.75 -18.37 -0.62
C GLY A 201 -10.80 -17.49 0.20
N HIS A 202 -11.32 -16.89 1.21
CA HIS A 202 -10.76 -16.10 2.30
C HIS A 202 -10.99 -14.59 2.19
N GLY A 203 -12.18 -14.15 2.55
CA GLY A 203 -12.42 -12.84 3.15
C GLY A 203 -12.05 -11.59 2.34
N ARG A 204 -11.93 -11.69 1.00
CA ARG A 204 -11.61 -10.54 0.16
C ARG A 204 -12.87 -9.73 -0.10
N THR A 205 -12.78 -8.43 0.16
CA THR A 205 -13.83 -7.48 -0.20
C THR A 205 -13.41 -6.77 -1.49
N VAL A 206 -14.30 -6.72 -2.48
CA VAL A 206 -14.05 -5.97 -3.71
C VAL A 206 -14.81 -4.65 -3.63
N TRP A 207 -14.07 -3.55 -3.79
CA TRP A 207 -14.62 -2.21 -3.93
C TRP A 207 -14.55 -1.80 -5.39
N HIS A 208 -15.63 -1.21 -5.89
CA HIS A 208 -15.68 -0.68 -7.25
C HIS A 208 -15.68 0.84 -7.23
N MET A 209 -14.86 1.44 -8.07
CA MET A 209 -14.75 2.87 -8.19
C MET A 209 -15.03 3.31 -9.63
N GLU A 210 -16.02 4.17 -9.82
CA GLU A 210 -16.44 4.70 -11.10
C GLU A 210 -16.70 6.20 -10.97
N ASP A 211 -16.14 7.00 -11.87
CA ASP A 211 -16.29 8.47 -11.92
C ASP A 211 -16.10 9.19 -10.57
N GLY A 212 -15.18 8.71 -9.76
CA GLY A 212 -14.87 9.28 -8.45
C GLY A 212 -15.82 8.84 -7.32
N VAL A 213 -16.75 7.94 -7.58
CA VAL A 213 -17.70 7.40 -6.61
C VAL A 213 -17.31 5.96 -6.26
N LEU A 214 -17.43 5.59 -5.00
CA LEU A 214 -17.18 4.24 -4.52
C LEU A 214 -18.50 3.49 -4.37
N THR A 215 -18.62 2.35 -5.06
CA THR A 215 -19.75 1.43 -4.93
C THR A 215 -19.31 0.16 -4.22
N ALA A 216 -20.20 -0.43 -3.41
CA ALA A 216 -19.96 -1.69 -2.67
C ALA A 216 -18.85 -1.63 -1.59
N ALA A 217 -18.73 -0.52 -0.86
CA ALA A 217 -17.93 -0.46 0.36
C ALA A 217 -18.81 -0.66 1.61
N PRO A 218 -18.32 -1.32 2.68
CA PRO A 218 -19.02 -1.30 3.96
C PRO A 218 -19.02 0.13 4.51
N VAL A 219 -20.23 0.64 4.80
CA VAL A 219 -20.40 1.96 5.43
C VAL A 219 -20.04 1.85 6.91
N PRO A 220 -19.28 2.80 7.48
CA PRO A 220 -19.02 2.83 8.90
C PRO A 220 -20.35 2.96 9.67
N HIS A 221 -20.66 2.00 10.51
CA HIS A 221 -21.68 2.21 11.55
C HIS A 221 -21.02 3.09 12.63
N LEU A 222 -21.31 4.41 12.56
CA LEU A 222 -20.96 5.39 13.58
C LEU A 222 -21.83 5.22 14.82
#